data_9d1d88ff78cd371c78cddda86767e265
#
_entry.id   9d1d88ff78cd371c78cddda86767e265
#
_cell.length_a   1.000
_cell.length_b   1.000
_cell.length_c   1.000
_cell.angle_alpha   90.00
_cell.angle_beta   90.00
_cell.angle_gamma   90.00
#
_symmetry.space_group_name_H-M   'P 1'
#
loop_
_entity.id
_entity.type
_entity.pdbx_description
1 polymer ?
#
loop_
_entity_poly.entity_id
_entity_poly.type
_entity_poly.pdbx_seq_one_letter_code
_entity_poly.pdbx_strand_id
1 'polypeptide(L)' 'MGRKKINIQPIQSDRNRKTTYIKRKAGLFKKAHELAVLTYSDVAVLVFGP' A
#
# COMPACT_ATOMS: atom_id res chain seq x y z
N MET A 1 -14.36 -12.89 -13.84
CA MET A 1 -14.27 -12.19 -12.90
C MET A 1 -14.31 -10.77 -13.06
N GLY A 2 -15.04 -10.10 -13.11
CA GLY A 2 -15.24 -8.74 -13.40
C GLY A 2 -14.56 -7.72 -12.52
N ARG A 3 -13.32 -7.89 -12.25
CA ARG A 3 -12.66 -6.90 -11.47
C ARG A 3 -12.42 -5.65 -12.30
N LYS A 4 -12.88 -4.51 -11.81
CA LYS A 4 -12.69 -3.28 -12.52
C LYS A 4 -11.25 -2.85 -12.49
N LYS A 5 -10.78 -2.37 -13.62
CA LYS A 5 -9.47 -1.78 -13.66
C LYS A 5 -9.50 -0.43 -13.01
N ILE A 6 -8.60 -0.19 -12.11
CA ILE A 6 -8.48 1.11 -11.46
C ILE A 6 -7.44 1.93 -12.18
N ASN A 7 -7.79 3.17 -12.48
CA ASN A 7 -6.85 4.08 -13.09
C ASN A 7 -5.85 4.51 -12.04
N ILE A 8 -4.64 4.10 -12.16
CA ILE A 8 -3.60 4.46 -11.21
C ILE A 8 -2.85 5.66 -11.73
N GLN A 9 -3.09 6.80 -11.12
CA GLN A 9 -2.46 8.06 -11.48
C GLN A 9 -2.06 8.81 -10.23
N PRO A 10 -1.07 9.70 -10.33
CA PRO A 10 -0.70 10.52 -9.17
C PRO A 10 -1.85 11.40 -8.72
N ILE A 11 -2.02 11.50 -7.42
CA ILE A 11 -3.05 12.34 -6.83
C ILE A 11 -2.57 13.78 -6.91
N GLN A 12 -3.39 14.66 -7.46
CA GLN A 12 -3.00 16.05 -7.67
C GLN A 12 -2.94 16.88 -6.40
N SER A 13 -3.86 16.65 -5.50
CA SER A 13 -3.91 17.43 -4.26
C SER A 13 -2.84 16.96 -3.29
N ASP A 14 -2.00 17.89 -2.83
CA ASP A 14 -0.95 17.55 -1.87
C ASP A 14 -1.53 16.96 -0.60
N ARG A 15 -2.62 17.53 -0.14
CA ARG A 15 -3.27 17.08 1.08
C ARG A 15 -3.78 15.66 0.94
N ASN A 16 -4.49 15.40 -0.16
CA ASN A 16 -5.03 14.07 -0.40
C ASN A 16 -3.92 13.06 -0.65
N ARG A 17 -2.84 13.50 -1.30
CA ARG A 17 -1.71 12.61 -1.56
C ARG A 17 -1.07 12.16 -0.26
N LYS A 18 -0.88 13.08 0.68
CA LYS A 18 -0.29 12.74 1.99
C LYS A 18 -1.19 11.82 2.78
N THR A 19 -2.49 12.11 2.79
CA THR A 19 -3.46 11.28 3.50
C THR A 19 -3.48 9.87 2.92
N THR A 20 -3.51 9.78 1.60
CA THR A 20 -3.54 8.48 0.93
C THR A 20 -2.25 7.72 1.18
N TYR A 21 -1.12 8.43 1.17
CA TYR A 21 0.16 7.79 1.43
C TYR A 21 0.18 7.13 2.80
N ILE A 22 -0.26 7.85 3.83
CA ILE A 22 -0.28 7.34 5.19
C ILE A 22 -1.18 6.11 5.30
N LYS A 23 -2.39 6.21 4.76
CA LYS A 23 -3.36 5.11 4.85
C LYS A 23 -2.90 3.89 4.08
N ARG A 24 -2.44 4.08 2.86
CA ARG A 24 -2.02 2.97 2.02
C ARG A 24 -0.75 2.32 2.54
N LYS A 25 0.15 3.14 3.08
CA LYS A 25 1.38 2.61 3.66
C LYS A 25 1.06 1.70 4.85
N ALA A 26 0.17 2.14 5.73
CA ALA A 26 -0.23 1.32 6.88
C ALA A 26 -0.84 0.01 6.42
N GLY A 27 -1.70 0.05 5.41
CA GLY A 27 -2.30 -1.16 4.86
C GLY A 27 -1.28 -2.10 4.24
N LEU A 28 -0.29 -1.53 3.57
CA LEU A 28 0.77 -2.32 2.95
C LEU A 28 1.59 -3.08 4.00
N PHE A 29 1.98 -2.39 5.07
CA PHE A 29 2.75 -3.04 6.12
C PHE A 29 1.93 -4.10 6.85
N LYS A 30 0.63 -3.85 7.05
CA LYS A 30 -0.24 -4.83 7.66
C LYS A 30 -0.33 -6.10 6.82
N LYS A 31 -0.51 -5.93 5.51
CA LYS A 31 -0.59 -7.06 4.61
C LYS A 31 0.73 -7.81 4.52
N ALA A 32 1.83 -7.09 4.54
CA ALA A 32 3.14 -7.72 4.52
C ALA A 32 3.36 -8.57 5.77
N HIS A 33 2.94 -8.05 6.93
CA HIS A 33 3.06 -8.77 8.18
C HIS A 33 2.20 -10.04 8.14
N GLU A 34 0.98 -9.93 7.66
CA GLU A 34 0.09 -11.08 7.55
C GLU A 34 0.68 -12.15 6.64
N LEU A 35 1.22 -11.73 5.51
CA LEU A 35 1.83 -12.68 4.59
C LEU A 35 2.98 -13.42 5.25
N ALA A 36 3.84 -12.70 5.96
CA ALA A 36 4.98 -13.31 6.62
C ALA A 36 4.55 -14.34 7.65
N VAL A 37 3.56 -13.97 8.47
CA VAL A 37 3.07 -14.86 9.53
C VAL A 37 2.35 -16.08 8.96
N LEU A 38 1.48 -15.85 8.00
CA LEU A 38 0.65 -16.93 7.47
C LEU A 38 1.44 -17.95 6.66
N THR A 39 2.54 -17.54 6.08
CA THR A 39 3.28 -18.43 5.18
C THR A 39 4.68 -18.76 5.68
N TYR A 40 5.04 -18.32 6.88
CA TYR A 40 6.40 -18.49 7.41
C TYR A 40 7.44 -17.91 6.45
N SER A 41 7.10 -16.80 5.81
CA SER A 41 8.00 -16.17 4.85
C SER A 41 8.74 -15.00 5.47
N ASP A 42 9.90 -14.71 4.92
CA ASP A 42 10.62 -13.51 5.26
C ASP A 42 10.21 -12.45 4.25
N VAL A 43 9.65 -11.36 4.73
CA VAL A 43 9.13 -10.31 3.87
C VAL A 43 9.80 -8.99 4.21
N ALA A 44 10.28 -8.31 3.20
CA ALA A 44 10.87 -6.97 3.38
C ALA A 44 10.11 -5.98 2.52
N VAL A 45 9.73 -4.85 3.13
CA VAL A 45 9.02 -3.79 2.43
C VAL A 45 9.71 -2.47 2.72
N LEU A 46 10.08 -1.76 1.68
CA LEU A 46 10.72 -0.46 1.81
C LEU A 46 9.89 0.58 1.07
N VAL A 47 9.51 1.64 1.76
CA VAL A 47 8.73 2.72 1.17
C VAL A 47 9.41 4.04 1.44
N PHE A 48 9.71 4.78 0.39
CA PHE A 48 10.30 6.10 0.51
C PHE A 48 9.25 7.11 0.11
N GLY A 49 8.75 7.83 1.05
CA GLY A 49 7.63 8.68 0.82
C GLY A 49 7.94 10.11 0.57
N PRO A 50 6.92 10.90 0.30
CA PRO A 50 7.05 12.33 0.06
C PRO A 50 7.40 13.07 1.32
#